data_575cedfeb0814593095ae359b5df3202
#
_entry.id   575cedfeb0814593095ae359b5df3202
#
_cell.length_a   1.000
_cell.length_b   1.000
_cell.length_c   1.000
_cell.angle_alpha   90.00
_cell.angle_beta   90.00
_cell.angle_gamma   90.00
#
_symmetry.space_group_name_H-M   'P 1'
#
loop_
_entity.id
_entity.type
_entity.pdbx_description
1 polymer ?
#
loop_
_entity_poly.entity_id
_entity_poly.type
_entity_poly.pdbx_seq_one_letter_code
_entity_poly.pdbx_strand_id
1 'polypeptide(L)'
;MKLSELSPAKGSRKDRKRLGRGVGSGQGKTGGRGSKGQNSRSGGGVRAGYEGGQMPIHRRLPKRGFTNIFKKVFAVINIRDLERFESGTVVDETELIRCGLVKGPRDGIKLLANGEITKGLTVKVNRVSKSAKDKIEAAGGSVEVF
;
A
#
# COMPACT_ATOMS: atom_id res chain seq x y z
N MET A 1 -19.06 -25.90 -12.51
CA MET A 1 -18.04 -25.11 -13.21
C MET A 1 -17.19 -26.06 -14.03
N LYS A 2 -17.16 -25.88 -15.34
CA LYS A 2 -16.32 -26.68 -16.26
C LYS A 2 -15.02 -25.95 -16.51
N LEU A 3 -13.93 -26.68 -16.81
CA LEU A 3 -12.62 -26.07 -17.13
C LEU A 3 -12.70 -25.08 -18.30
N SER A 4 -13.59 -25.33 -19.28
CA SER A 4 -13.85 -24.42 -20.40
C SER A 4 -14.52 -23.08 -20.02
N GLU A 5 -15.13 -23.00 -18.83
CA GLU A 5 -15.79 -21.80 -18.34
C GLU A 5 -14.84 -20.88 -17.54
N LEU A 6 -13.61 -21.36 -17.27
CA LEU A 6 -12.61 -20.56 -16.56
C LEU A 6 -12.11 -19.44 -17.46
N SER A 7 -12.33 -18.22 -17.04
CA SER A 7 -11.85 -17.01 -17.72
C SER A 7 -11.23 -16.05 -16.70
N PRO A 8 -10.21 -15.28 -17.12
CA PRO A 8 -9.66 -14.24 -16.26
C PRO A 8 -10.72 -13.19 -15.90
N ALA A 9 -10.57 -12.56 -14.77
CA ALA A 9 -11.45 -11.46 -14.36
C ALA A 9 -11.52 -10.38 -15.45
N LYS A 10 -12.72 -9.83 -15.70
CA LYS A 10 -12.93 -8.80 -16.70
C LYS A 10 -11.98 -7.60 -16.49
N GLY A 11 -11.22 -7.24 -17.52
CA GLY A 11 -10.23 -6.15 -17.47
C GLY A 11 -8.83 -6.55 -16.95
N SER A 12 -8.61 -7.81 -16.52
CA SER A 12 -7.30 -8.29 -16.09
C SER A 12 -6.33 -8.51 -17.25
N ARG A 13 -6.84 -8.67 -18.46
CA ARG A 13 -6.06 -8.76 -19.68
C ARG A 13 -6.39 -7.60 -20.60
N LYS A 14 -5.34 -7.00 -21.18
CA LYS A 14 -5.44 -5.97 -22.23
C LYS A 14 -4.71 -6.46 -23.46
N ASP A 15 -5.26 -6.16 -24.62
CA ASP A 15 -4.60 -6.45 -25.90
C ASP A 15 -3.27 -5.70 -25.99
N ARG A 16 -2.26 -6.38 -26.56
CA ARG A 16 -0.95 -5.79 -26.77
C ARG A 16 -1.05 -4.67 -27.80
N LYS A 17 -0.77 -3.44 -27.38
CA LYS A 17 -0.68 -2.29 -28.27
C LYS A 17 0.52 -2.42 -29.20
N ARG A 18 0.25 -2.53 -30.52
CA ARG A 18 1.28 -2.57 -31.55
C ARG A 18 1.52 -1.18 -32.12
N LEU A 19 2.77 -0.74 -32.14
CA LEU A 19 3.18 0.56 -32.66
C LEU A 19 3.67 0.44 -34.10
N GLY A 20 3.57 1.52 -34.91
CA GLY A 20 4.04 1.54 -36.28
C GLY A 20 3.27 0.62 -37.24
N ARG A 21 1.96 0.41 -37.03
CA ARG A 21 1.12 -0.48 -37.85
C ARG A 21 -0.06 0.26 -38.47
N GLY A 22 0.27 1.22 -39.34
CA GLY A 22 -0.70 1.98 -40.14
C GLY A 22 -1.24 3.23 -39.45
N VAL A 23 -1.68 4.19 -40.28
CA VAL A 23 -2.17 5.51 -39.79
C VAL A 23 -3.49 5.40 -39.04
N GLY A 24 -4.36 4.47 -39.44
CA GLY A 24 -5.66 4.26 -38.79
C GLY A 24 -5.58 3.82 -37.31
N SER A 25 -4.43 3.27 -36.91
CA SER A 25 -4.20 2.91 -35.49
C SER A 25 -3.95 4.12 -34.58
N GLY A 26 -3.73 5.32 -35.14
CA GLY A 26 -3.27 6.51 -34.40
C GLY A 26 -1.82 6.43 -33.90
N GLN A 27 -1.16 5.30 -34.10
CA GLN A 27 0.22 5.01 -33.66
C GLN A 27 1.12 4.59 -34.84
N GLY A 28 0.74 4.97 -36.07
CA GLY A 28 1.39 4.48 -37.30
C GLY A 28 2.78 5.07 -37.51
N LYS A 29 2.87 6.32 -37.92
CA LYS A 29 4.11 6.94 -38.41
C LYS A 29 5.19 7.08 -37.32
N THR A 30 4.85 7.62 -36.19
CA THR A 30 5.81 7.96 -35.12
C THR A 30 5.76 7.01 -33.91
N GLY A 31 4.82 6.09 -33.89
CA GLY A 31 4.63 5.18 -32.76
C GLY A 31 4.31 5.88 -31.43
N GLY A 32 3.76 7.09 -31.46
CA GLY A 32 3.47 7.90 -30.27
C GLY A 32 4.66 8.67 -29.71
N ARG A 33 5.83 8.65 -30.38
CA ARG A 33 7.04 9.34 -29.91
C ARG A 33 7.20 10.78 -30.42
N GLY A 34 6.32 11.23 -31.33
CA GLY A 34 6.47 12.51 -32.01
C GLY A 34 7.45 12.50 -33.18
N SER A 35 7.71 13.67 -33.78
CA SER A 35 8.50 13.77 -35.02
C SER A 35 10.00 13.76 -34.82
N LYS A 36 10.52 14.50 -33.88
CA LYS A 36 11.96 14.70 -33.61
C LYS A 36 12.22 14.75 -32.12
N GLY A 37 13.49 14.67 -31.70
CA GLY A 37 13.92 14.77 -30.32
C GLY A 37 14.65 13.53 -29.82
N GLN A 38 15.30 13.68 -28.69
CA GLN A 38 16.12 12.64 -28.07
C GLN A 38 15.30 11.40 -27.70
N ASN A 39 14.08 11.56 -27.23
CA ASN A 39 13.19 10.47 -26.83
C ASN A 39 12.59 9.71 -28.02
N SER A 40 12.71 10.22 -29.26
CA SER A 40 12.18 9.59 -30.45
C SER A 40 13.15 8.59 -31.08
N ARG A 41 14.41 8.55 -30.65
CA ARG A 41 15.47 7.69 -31.22
C ARG A 41 15.53 6.34 -30.51
N SER A 42 16.17 5.36 -31.16
CA SER A 42 16.52 4.10 -30.51
C SER A 42 17.50 4.34 -29.36
N GLY A 43 17.29 3.71 -28.22
CA GLY A 43 18.09 3.97 -27.02
C GLY A 43 17.94 5.37 -26.45
N GLY A 44 17.09 6.21 -27.04
CA GLY A 44 16.81 7.57 -26.55
C GLY A 44 16.11 7.56 -25.20
N GLY A 45 16.43 8.54 -24.42
CA GLY A 45 15.86 8.76 -23.09
C GLY A 45 16.77 9.66 -22.27
N VAL A 46 16.19 10.30 -21.30
CA VAL A 46 16.90 11.10 -20.32
C VAL A 46 16.64 10.55 -18.93
N ARG A 47 17.61 10.64 -18.05
CA ARG A 47 17.46 10.27 -16.64
C ARG A 47 16.35 11.09 -15.99
N ALA A 48 15.65 10.51 -15.01
CA ALA A 48 14.64 11.22 -14.24
C ALA A 48 15.22 12.50 -13.60
N GLY A 49 14.45 13.59 -13.69
CA GLY A 49 14.87 14.88 -13.15
C GLY A 49 15.93 15.64 -13.96
N TYR A 50 16.26 15.19 -15.18
CA TYR A 50 17.14 15.93 -16.06
C TYR A 50 16.40 17.11 -16.72
N GLU A 51 16.95 18.31 -16.63
CA GLU A 51 16.35 19.56 -17.10
C GLU A 51 17.18 20.21 -18.23
N GLY A 52 17.66 19.43 -19.19
CA GLY A 52 18.36 19.96 -20.37
C GLY A 52 19.69 20.65 -20.10
N GLY A 53 20.35 20.38 -18.98
CA GLY A 53 21.59 21.05 -18.53
C GLY A 53 21.37 22.11 -17.47
N GLN A 54 20.13 22.58 -17.27
CA GLN A 54 19.79 23.41 -16.12
C GLN A 54 19.93 22.60 -14.83
N MET A 55 20.31 23.24 -13.73
CA MET A 55 20.41 22.59 -12.42
C MET A 55 19.04 22.02 -12.01
N PRO A 56 18.93 20.70 -11.78
CA PRO A 56 17.67 20.08 -11.43
C PRO A 56 17.04 20.68 -10.18
N ILE A 57 15.70 20.73 -10.12
CA ILE A 57 14.97 21.39 -9.03
C ILE A 57 15.34 20.86 -7.64
N HIS A 58 15.58 19.54 -7.51
CA HIS A 58 15.98 18.93 -6.24
C HIS A 58 17.36 19.41 -5.73
N ARG A 59 18.16 20.01 -6.59
CA ARG A 59 19.46 20.63 -6.22
C ARG A 59 19.34 22.14 -6.01
N ARG A 60 18.33 22.78 -6.60
CA ARG A 60 18.03 24.21 -6.41
C ARG A 60 17.34 24.50 -5.09
N LEU A 61 16.51 23.54 -4.63
CA LEU A 61 15.78 23.69 -3.37
C LEU A 61 16.72 23.52 -2.17
N PRO A 62 16.62 24.39 -1.15
CA PRO A 62 17.37 24.23 0.09
C PRO A 62 17.07 22.88 0.75
N LYS A 63 18.09 22.17 1.15
CA LYS A 63 17.97 20.95 1.94
C LYS A 63 17.48 21.31 3.33
N ARG A 64 16.49 20.57 3.83
CA ARG A 64 15.93 20.79 5.18
C ARG A 64 15.56 19.47 5.82
N GLY A 65 15.51 19.50 7.14
CA GLY A 65 15.12 18.35 7.94
C GLY A 65 16.24 17.32 8.11
N PHE A 66 15.93 16.31 8.85
CA PHE A 66 16.80 15.18 9.15
C PHE A 66 15.97 13.92 9.32
N THR A 67 16.58 12.77 9.18
CA THR A 67 15.96 11.48 9.46
C THR A 67 16.29 11.07 10.89
N ASN A 68 15.25 10.94 11.73
CA ASN A 68 15.43 10.43 13.09
C ASN A 68 15.66 8.92 13.04
N ILE A 69 16.90 8.48 13.34
CA ILE A 69 17.29 7.07 13.35
C ILE A 69 16.65 6.28 14.51
N PHE A 70 16.23 6.98 15.59
CA PHE A 70 15.56 6.37 16.74
C PHE A 70 14.03 6.41 16.63
N LYS A 71 13.51 6.67 15.43
CA LYS A 71 12.07 6.69 15.18
C LYS A 71 11.46 5.29 15.37
N LYS A 72 10.60 5.15 16.38
CA LYS A 72 9.82 3.93 16.57
C LYS A 72 8.75 3.77 15.48
N VAL A 73 8.71 2.61 14.86
CA VAL A 73 7.77 2.27 13.77
C VAL A 73 6.83 1.16 14.23
N PHE A 74 5.60 1.53 14.57
CA PHE A 74 4.58 0.58 14.98
C PHE A 74 3.85 -0.02 13.78
N ALA A 75 3.51 -1.31 13.87
CA ALA A 75 2.53 -1.90 12.99
C ALA A 75 1.14 -1.38 13.34
N VAL A 76 0.42 -0.84 12.37
CA VAL A 76 -0.92 -0.30 12.59
C VAL A 76 -1.95 -1.36 12.19
N ILE A 77 -2.88 -1.65 13.11
CA ILE A 77 -4.02 -2.55 12.90
C ILE A 77 -5.29 -1.75 13.18
N ASN A 78 -6.35 -2.05 12.47
CA ASN A 78 -7.66 -1.44 12.67
C ASN A 78 -8.65 -2.43 13.32
N ILE A 79 -9.66 -1.91 13.97
CA ILE A 79 -10.71 -2.70 14.61
C ILE A 79 -11.37 -3.65 13.59
N ARG A 80 -11.63 -3.21 12.35
CA ARG A 80 -12.21 -4.06 11.30
C ARG A 80 -11.39 -5.32 11.01
N ASP A 81 -10.08 -5.27 11.22
CA ASP A 81 -9.20 -6.40 10.94
C ASP A 81 -9.29 -7.47 12.05
N LEU A 82 -9.83 -7.10 13.21
CA LEU A 82 -10.07 -7.99 14.35
C LEU A 82 -11.37 -8.81 14.21
N GLU A 83 -12.28 -8.44 13.32
CA GLU A 83 -13.55 -9.13 13.12
C GLU A 83 -13.39 -10.59 12.64
N ARG A 84 -12.24 -10.91 12.08
CA ARG A 84 -11.88 -12.28 11.66
C ARG A 84 -11.61 -13.26 12.81
N PHE A 85 -11.41 -12.75 14.02
CA PHE A 85 -11.20 -13.58 15.20
C PHE A 85 -12.53 -14.00 15.83
N GLU A 86 -12.53 -15.13 16.53
CA GLU A 86 -13.69 -15.62 17.25
C GLU A 86 -13.86 -14.88 18.58
N SER A 87 -15.13 -14.77 19.02
CA SER A 87 -15.45 -14.12 20.31
C SER A 87 -14.73 -14.83 21.47
N GLY A 88 -14.22 -14.05 22.42
CA GLY A 88 -13.48 -14.56 23.58
C GLY A 88 -12.01 -14.91 23.31
N THR A 89 -11.52 -14.77 22.08
CA THR A 89 -10.12 -15.04 21.76
C THR A 89 -9.21 -13.96 22.32
N VAL A 90 -8.03 -14.38 22.82
CA VAL A 90 -6.95 -13.47 23.17
C VAL A 90 -6.11 -13.20 21.94
N VAL A 91 -6.12 -11.96 21.47
CA VAL A 91 -5.38 -11.51 20.30
C VAL A 91 -4.07 -10.87 20.74
N ASP A 92 -2.99 -11.61 20.64
CA ASP A 92 -1.63 -11.15 20.94
C ASP A 92 -0.81 -10.93 19.67
N GLU A 93 0.45 -10.51 19.81
CA GLU A 93 1.36 -10.26 18.70
C GLU A 93 1.59 -11.53 17.85
N THR A 94 1.73 -12.68 18.49
CA THR A 94 1.98 -13.96 17.79
C THR A 94 0.82 -14.34 16.90
N GLU A 95 -0.40 -14.16 17.38
CA GLU A 95 -1.63 -14.44 16.63
C GLU A 95 -1.80 -13.47 15.45
N LEU A 96 -1.46 -12.19 15.65
CA LEU A 96 -1.51 -11.18 14.58
C LEU A 96 -0.48 -11.44 13.47
N ILE A 97 0.69 -11.94 13.82
CA ILE A 97 1.70 -12.37 12.85
C ILE A 97 1.23 -13.63 12.12
N ARG A 98 0.67 -14.61 12.82
CA ARG A 98 0.13 -15.86 12.23
C ARG A 98 -0.95 -15.58 11.21
N CYS A 99 -1.84 -14.65 11.50
CA CYS A 99 -2.90 -14.21 10.59
C CYS A 99 -2.42 -13.28 9.47
N GLY A 100 -1.13 -12.92 9.43
CA GLY A 100 -0.53 -12.07 8.41
C GLY A 100 -0.94 -10.60 8.46
N LEU A 101 -1.53 -10.14 9.56
CA LEU A 101 -1.89 -8.74 9.80
C LEU A 101 -0.67 -7.87 10.10
N VAL A 102 0.30 -8.44 10.78
CA VAL A 102 1.60 -7.81 11.06
C VAL A 102 2.68 -8.51 10.26
N LYS A 103 3.51 -7.74 9.55
CA LYS A 103 4.60 -8.25 8.72
C LYS A 103 5.90 -7.51 9.01
N GLY A 104 6.99 -8.27 9.08
CA GLY A 104 8.34 -7.77 9.28
C GLY A 104 8.59 -7.19 10.69
N PRO A 105 9.85 -6.79 10.96
CA PRO A 105 10.24 -6.25 12.25
C PRO A 105 9.57 -4.89 12.50
N ARG A 106 9.00 -4.71 13.69
CA ARG A 106 8.35 -3.48 14.16
C ARG A 106 8.69 -3.26 15.63
N ASP A 107 8.57 -2.03 16.09
CA ASP A 107 8.79 -1.66 17.50
C ASP A 107 7.54 -1.89 18.37
N GLY A 108 6.55 -2.57 17.84
CA GLY A 108 5.30 -2.92 18.50
C GLY A 108 4.08 -2.71 17.62
N ILE A 109 2.90 -2.90 18.20
CA ILE A 109 1.61 -2.85 17.53
C ILE A 109 0.78 -1.69 18.08
N LYS A 110 0.13 -0.96 17.17
CA LYS A 110 -0.81 0.11 17.49
C LYS A 110 -2.19 -0.17 16.91
N LEU A 111 -3.20 -0.22 17.77
CA LEU A 111 -4.59 -0.41 17.40
C LEU A 111 -5.32 0.91 17.18
N LEU A 112 -5.99 1.04 16.04
CA LEU A 112 -6.77 2.21 15.63
C LEU A 112 -8.25 1.85 15.44
N ALA A 113 -9.12 2.85 15.53
CA ALA A 113 -10.58 2.72 15.61
C ALA A 113 -11.30 2.62 14.25
N ASN A 114 -10.61 2.37 13.14
CA ASN A 114 -11.26 2.29 11.85
C ASN A 114 -12.07 0.98 11.72
N GLY A 115 -13.35 1.11 11.45
CA GLY A 115 -14.31 0.00 11.39
C GLY A 115 -15.14 -0.14 12.65
N GLU A 116 -15.94 -1.21 12.70
CA GLU A 116 -16.78 -1.59 13.80
C GLU A 116 -16.44 -3.00 14.26
N ILE A 117 -16.78 -3.33 15.47
CA ILE A 117 -16.63 -4.67 16.05
C ILE A 117 -17.87 -5.00 16.86
N THR A 118 -18.35 -6.22 16.68
CA THR A 118 -19.53 -6.74 17.40
C THR A 118 -19.16 -7.85 18.39
N LYS A 119 -17.90 -8.27 18.37
CA LYS A 119 -17.41 -9.42 19.15
C LYS A 119 -16.57 -8.94 20.33
N GLY A 120 -16.79 -9.53 21.50
CA GLY A 120 -15.94 -9.31 22.67
C GLY A 120 -14.61 -10.04 22.50
N LEU A 121 -13.50 -9.27 22.43
CA LEU A 121 -12.14 -9.78 22.29
C LEU A 121 -11.25 -9.23 23.40
N THR A 122 -10.27 -10.01 23.82
CA THR A 122 -9.17 -9.53 24.67
C THR A 122 -7.97 -9.23 23.79
N VAL A 123 -7.58 -7.96 23.66
CA VAL A 123 -6.52 -7.53 22.75
C VAL A 123 -5.30 -7.06 23.51
N LYS A 124 -4.15 -7.68 23.28
CA LYS A 124 -2.86 -7.33 23.90
C LYS A 124 -1.97 -6.61 22.88
N VAL A 125 -1.74 -5.30 23.09
CA VAL A 125 -0.99 -4.43 22.16
C VAL A 125 -0.16 -3.39 22.89
N ASN A 126 0.88 -2.87 22.24
CA ASN A 126 1.75 -1.84 22.84
C ASN A 126 1.10 -0.46 22.88
N ARG A 127 0.18 -0.15 21.96
CA ARG A 127 -0.55 1.12 21.93
C ARG A 127 -1.96 0.95 21.38
N VAL A 128 -2.89 1.75 21.92
CA VAL A 128 -4.27 1.83 21.45
C VAL A 128 -4.70 3.29 21.35
N SER A 129 -5.54 3.62 20.38
CA SER A 129 -6.20 4.92 20.36
C SER A 129 -7.40 4.93 21.32
N LYS A 130 -7.71 6.08 21.90
CA LYS A 130 -8.81 6.25 22.85
C LYS A 130 -10.13 5.72 22.30
N SER A 131 -10.48 6.14 21.09
CA SER A 131 -11.69 5.69 20.38
C SER A 131 -11.68 4.19 20.03
N ALA A 132 -10.52 3.54 19.87
CA ALA A 132 -10.47 2.10 19.68
C ALA A 132 -10.74 1.35 20.98
N LYS A 133 -10.21 1.84 22.09
CA LYS A 133 -10.47 1.29 23.40
C LYS A 133 -11.97 1.34 23.73
N ASP A 134 -12.58 2.51 23.58
CA ASP A 134 -14.01 2.72 23.84
C ASP A 134 -14.90 1.77 23.01
N LYS A 135 -14.56 1.54 21.72
CA LYS A 135 -15.32 0.62 20.85
C LYS A 135 -15.19 -0.84 21.27
N ILE A 136 -14.01 -1.28 21.71
CA ILE A 136 -13.79 -2.67 22.14
C ILE A 136 -14.51 -2.92 23.47
N GLU A 137 -14.42 -1.97 24.42
CA GLU A 137 -15.11 -2.06 25.68
C GLU A 137 -16.64 -2.04 25.50
N ALA A 138 -17.17 -1.22 24.58
CA ALA A 138 -18.60 -1.20 24.22
C ALA A 138 -19.06 -2.55 23.61
N ALA A 139 -18.20 -3.29 22.92
CA ALA A 139 -18.47 -4.63 22.39
C ALA A 139 -18.26 -5.75 23.42
N GLY A 140 -17.99 -5.41 24.70
CA GLY A 140 -17.78 -6.39 25.78
C GLY A 140 -16.38 -7.04 25.77
N GLY A 141 -15.42 -6.44 25.09
CA GLY A 141 -14.02 -6.84 25.08
C GLY A 141 -13.16 -6.10 26.09
N SER A 142 -11.89 -6.45 26.16
CA SER A 142 -10.88 -5.79 26.98
C SER A 142 -9.60 -5.49 26.20
N VAL A 143 -8.87 -4.44 26.58
CA VAL A 143 -7.59 -4.08 25.96
C VAL A 143 -6.52 -3.99 27.03
N GLU A 144 -5.49 -4.82 26.90
CA GLU A 144 -4.29 -4.81 27.72
C GLU A 144 -3.16 -4.11 26.95
N VAL A 145 -2.51 -3.12 27.57
CA VAL A 145 -1.38 -2.37 27.01
C VAL A 145 -0.12 -2.71 27.79
N PHE A 146 0.96 -3.12 27.10
CA PHE A 146 2.23 -3.50 27.68
C PHE A 146 3.43 -2.76 27.09
#